data_36c051eceeb903c7cfb0ae6c69426929
#
_entry.id   36c051eceeb903c7cfb0ae6c69426929
#
_cell.length_a   1.000
_cell.length_b   1.000
_cell.length_c   1.000
_cell.angle_alpha   90.00
_cell.angle_beta   90.00
_cell.angle_gamma   90.00
#
_symmetry.space_group_name_H-M   'P 1'
#
loop_
_entity.id
_entity.type
_entity.pdbx_description
1 polymer ?
#
loop_
_entity_poly.entity_id
_entity_poly.type
_entity_poly.pdbx_seq_one_letter_code
_entity_poly.pdbx_strand_id
1 'polypeptide(L)'
;MEGLGEMKPEMMYGSPWYEEYTRIAPHPEDFDKLFAKKTQMDKQIKDLPAEAIRSIKGPTLLIIGDSDLVRPEHAVEMFRLLGGGVFGDTPAGLPNSQLAILPGSSHVTLVDRADWLVSMIDAFLEAPIKSE
;
A
#
# COMPACT_ATOMS: atom_id res chain seq x y z
N MET A 1 7.31 -10.64 2.15
CA MET A 1 7.53 -9.91 3.45
C MET A 1 8.47 -10.75 4.30
N GLU A 2 9.76 -10.68 4.01
CA GLU A 2 10.78 -11.32 4.85
C GLU A 2 10.97 -10.46 6.12
N GLY A 3 10.91 -11.08 7.29
CA GLY A 3 11.18 -10.44 8.59
C GLY A 3 9.98 -10.12 9.48
N LEU A 4 8.75 -10.07 8.99
CA LEU A 4 7.58 -9.78 9.82
C LEU A 4 7.12 -10.98 10.67
N GLY A 5 7.53 -12.21 10.31
CA GLY A 5 7.12 -13.44 11.01
C GLY A 5 7.81 -13.70 12.35
N GLU A 6 8.87 -12.95 12.66
CA GLU A 6 9.65 -13.09 13.90
C GLU A 6 9.48 -11.90 14.87
N MET A 7 8.66 -10.92 14.50
CA MET A 7 8.41 -9.77 15.38
C MET A 7 7.63 -10.20 16.61
N LYS A 8 8.10 -9.77 17.78
CA LYS A 8 7.42 -9.96 19.07
C LYS A 8 6.72 -8.66 19.47
N PRO A 9 5.61 -8.72 20.24
CA PRO A 9 4.87 -7.52 20.65
C PRO A 9 5.75 -6.49 21.38
N GLU A 10 6.73 -6.96 22.17
CA GLU A 10 7.64 -6.10 22.92
C GLU A 10 8.50 -5.20 22.01
N MET A 11 8.74 -5.62 20.76
CA MET A 11 9.47 -4.82 19.78
C MET A 11 8.67 -3.61 19.29
N MET A 12 7.35 -3.62 19.51
CA MET A 12 6.45 -2.53 19.14
C MET A 12 6.22 -1.53 20.28
N TYR A 13 6.60 -1.88 21.51
CA TYR A 13 6.41 -0.99 22.66
C TYR A 13 7.19 0.33 22.43
N GLY A 14 6.51 1.45 22.68
CA GLY A 14 7.04 2.79 22.42
C GLY A 14 7.02 3.21 20.93
N SER A 15 6.51 2.37 20.03
CA SER A 15 6.26 2.80 18.66
C SER A 15 5.00 3.70 18.57
N PRO A 16 4.86 4.54 17.54
CA PRO A 16 3.66 5.36 17.34
C PRO A 16 2.37 4.51 17.32
N TRP A 17 2.41 3.29 16.81
CA TRP A 17 1.25 2.40 16.79
C TRP A 17 0.86 1.89 18.18
N TYR A 18 1.86 1.54 18.98
CA TYR A 18 1.64 1.12 20.37
C TYR A 18 1.05 2.26 21.20
N GLU A 19 1.66 3.44 21.09
CA GLU A 19 1.21 4.63 21.81
C GLU A 19 -0.23 5.01 21.43
N GLU A 20 -0.54 5.00 20.13
CA GLU A 20 -1.89 5.32 19.67
C GLU A 20 -2.90 4.25 20.11
N TYR A 21 -2.56 2.96 20.01
CA TYR A 21 -3.43 1.91 20.52
C TYR A 21 -3.71 2.06 22.00
N THR A 22 -2.68 2.25 22.83
CA THR A 22 -2.84 2.38 24.29
C THR A 22 -3.64 3.63 24.67
N ARG A 23 -3.59 4.66 23.84
CA ARG A 23 -4.35 5.90 24.06
C ARG A 23 -5.84 5.76 23.79
N ILE A 24 -6.23 4.97 22.76
CA ILE A 24 -7.63 4.94 22.29
C ILE A 24 -8.37 3.64 22.59
N ALA A 25 -7.65 2.54 22.84
CA ALA A 25 -8.28 1.24 23.04
C ALA A 25 -9.07 1.19 24.35
N PRO A 26 -10.27 0.57 24.36
CA PRO A 26 -11.02 0.32 25.60
C PRO A 26 -10.27 -0.57 26.59
N HIS A 27 -9.40 -1.44 26.08
CA HIS A 27 -8.56 -2.39 26.80
C HIS A 27 -7.12 -2.31 26.33
N PRO A 28 -6.34 -1.30 26.79
CA PRO A 28 -4.94 -1.12 26.35
C PRO A 28 -4.05 -2.33 26.65
N GLU A 29 -4.36 -3.08 27.70
CA GLU A 29 -3.67 -4.31 28.11
C GLU A 29 -3.79 -5.46 27.09
N ASP A 30 -4.70 -5.34 26.13
CA ASP A 30 -4.92 -6.38 25.10
C ASP A 30 -4.04 -6.22 23.85
N PHE A 31 -3.07 -5.29 23.87
CA PHE A 31 -2.16 -5.08 22.72
C PHE A 31 -1.46 -6.37 22.29
N ASP A 32 -0.94 -7.15 23.22
CA ASP A 32 -0.24 -8.41 22.90
C ASP A 32 -1.18 -9.45 22.28
N LYS A 33 -2.45 -9.48 22.70
CA LYS A 33 -3.47 -10.35 22.08
C LYS A 33 -3.79 -9.89 20.66
N LEU A 34 -3.90 -8.57 20.44
CA LEU A 34 -4.08 -8.02 19.09
C LEU A 34 -2.91 -8.37 18.20
N PHE A 35 -1.69 -8.17 18.68
CA PHE A 35 -0.47 -8.47 17.95
C PHE A 35 -0.37 -9.95 17.58
N ALA A 36 -0.68 -10.85 18.51
CA ALA A 36 -0.72 -12.29 18.27
C ALA A 36 -1.74 -12.67 17.18
N LYS A 37 -2.96 -12.11 17.25
CA LYS A 37 -3.99 -12.32 16.21
C LYS A 37 -3.55 -11.82 14.84
N LYS A 38 -2.95 -10.61 14.79
CA LYS A 38 -2.40 -10.05 13.55
C LYS A 38 -1.33 -10.96 12.96
N THR A 39 -0.37 -11.39 13.77
CA THR A 39 0.70 -12.29 13.33
C THR A 39 0.16 -13.62 12.81
N GLN A 40 -0.87 -14.18 13.45
CA GLN A 40 -1.52 -15.39 12.98
C GLN A 40 -2.23 -15.16 11.64
N MET A 41 -2.90 -14.03 11.48
CA MET A 41 -3.54 -13.64 10.22
C MET A 41 -2.51 -13.51 9.10
N ASP A 42 -1.40 -12.80 9.36
CA ASP A 42 -0.33 -12.59 8.37
C ASP A 42 0.25 -13.92 7.84
N LYS A 43 0.38 -14.93 8.71
CA LYS A 43 0.83 -16.27 8.32
C LYS A 43 -0.16 -17.03 7.44
N GLN A 44 -1.43 -16.64 7.44
CA GLN A 44 -2.51 -17.27 6.66
C GLN A 44 -2.80 -16.54 5.36
N ILE A 45 -2.27 -15.34 5.17
CA ILE A 45 -2.42 -14.59 3.93
C ILE A 45 -1.72 -15.37 2.81
N LYS A 46 -2.48 -15.65 1.76
CA LYS A 46 -1.96 -16.30 0.55
C LYS A 46 -1.76 -15.25 -0.53
N ASP A 47 -0.74 -15.46 -1.35
CA ASP A 47 -0.54 -14.64 -2.52
C ASP A 47 -1.75 -14.77 -3.48
N LEU A 48 -2.17 -13.63 -4.01
CA LEU A 48 -3.19 -13.62 -5.05
C LEU A 48 -2.55 -14.04 -6.38
N PRO A 49 -3.21 -14.89 -7.18
CA PRO A 49 -2.74 -15.24 -8.51
C PRO A 49 -2.62 -13.97 -9.39
N ALA A 50 -1.59 -13.89 -10.21
CA ALA A 50 -1.40 -12.77 -11.13
C ALA A 50 -2.63 -12.51 -12.02
N GLU A 51 -3.35 -13.57 -12.42
CA GLU A 51 -4.57 -13.46 -13.20
C GLU A 51 -5.71 -12.76 -12.45
N ALA A 52 -5.79 -12.92 -11.13
CA ALA A 52 -6.77 -12.21 -10.32
C ALA A 52 -6.50 -10.69 -10.36
N ILE A 53 -5.23 -10.29 -10.32
CA ILE A 53 -4.86 -8.88 -10.45
C ILE A 53 -5.13 -8.36 -11.87
N ARG A 54 -4.80 -9.13 -12.91
CA ARG A 54 -5.08 -8.77 -14.31
C ARG A 54 -6.57 -8.66 -14.62
N SER A 55 -7.42 -9.33 -13.85
CA SER A 55 -8.88 -9.26 -14.01
C SER A 55 -9.50 -7.95 -13.54
N ILE A 56 -8.76 -7.12 -12.79
CA ILE A 56 -9.21 -5.79 -12.35
C ILE A 56 -9.24 -4.88 -13.57
N LYS A 57 -10.42 -4.41 -13.96
CA LYS A 57 -10.63 -3.57 -15.16
C LYS A 57 -10.73 -2.08 -14.86
N GLY A 58 -11.00 -1.74 -13.61
CA GLY A 58 -11.09 -0.34 -13.18
C GLY A 58 -9.73 0.37 -13.23
N PRO A 59 -9.72 1.68 -13.52
CA PRO A 59 -8.53 2.50 -13.32
C PRO A 59 -7.99 2.34 -11.90
N THR A 60 -6.69 2.21 -11.75
CA THR A 60 -6.06 1.96 -10.45
C THR A 60 -4.87 2.89 -10.27
N LEU A 61 -4.84 3.62 -9.16
CA LEU A 61 -3.69 4.41 -8.72
C LEU A 61 -3.05 3.73 -7.52
N LEU A 62 -1.79 3.30 -7.68
CA LEU A 62 -0.96 2.78 -6.59
C LEU A 62 -0.07 3.89 -6.05
N ILE A 63 -0.07 4.09 -4.74
CA ILE A 63 0.81 5.07 -4.08
C ILE A 63 1.50 4.36 -2.92
N ILE A 64 2.82 4.42 -2.88
CA ILE A 64 3.65 3.92 -1.77
C ILE A 64 4.75 4.92 -1.40
N GLY A 65 5.34 4.76 -0.22
CA GLY A 65 6.59 5.42 0.13
C GLY A 65 7.82 4.68 -0.43
N ASP A 66 8.93 5.36 -0.62
CA ASP A 66 10.19 4.73 -1.04
C ASP A 66 10.84 3.88 0.07
N SER A 67 10.42 4.10 1.31
CA SER A 67 10.84 3.37 2.52
C SER A 67 9.65 2.65 3.18
N ASP A 68 8.71 2.17 2.35
CA ASP A 68 7.49 1.48 2.77
C ASP A 68 7.79 0.02 3.16
N LEU A 69 6.89 -0.58 3.95
CA LEU A 69 6.89 -2.03 4.18
C LEU A 69 6.57 -2.82 2.90
N VAL A 70 5.90 -2.21 1.94
CA VAL A 70 5.69 -2.73 0.59
C VAL A 70 6.93 -2.39 -0.24
N ARG A 71 7.67 -3.40 -0.68
CA ARG A 71 8.86 -3.19 -1.52
C ARG A 71 8.49 -2.53 -2.84
N PRO A 72 9.29 -1.56 -3.32
CA PRO A 72 9.05 -0.88 -4.59
C PRO A 72 8.89 -1.85 -5.77
N GLU A 73 9.65 -2.94 -5.79
CA GLU A 73 9.58 -3.97 -6.84
C GLU A 73 8.20 -4.63 -6.88
N HIS A 74 7.58 -4.87 -5.71
CA HIS A 74 6.24 -5.45 -5.65
C HIS A 74 5.19 -4.46 -6.14
N ALA A 75 5.29 -3.18 -5.80
CA ALA A 75 4.39 -2.15 -6.34
C ALA A 75 4.52 -2.02 -7.86
N VAL A 76 5.75 -2.11 -8.40
CA VAL A 76 5.99 -2.12 -9.85
C VAL A 76 5.39 -3.36 -10.50
N GLU A 77 5.53 -4.54 -9.89
CA GLU A 77 4.91 -5.78 -10.39
C GLU A 77 3.39 -5.64 -10.44
N MET A 78 2.77 -5.20 -9.36
CA MET A 78 1.33 -4.93 -9.31
C MET A 78 0.88 -3.95 -10.39
N PHE A 79 1.61 -2.85 -10.54
CA PHE A 79 1.35 -1.84 -11.57
C PHE A 79 1.39 -2.43 -12.99
N ARG A 80 2.36 -3.31 -13.29
CA ARG A 80 2.46 -3.98 -14.59
C ARG A 80 1.33 -4.98 -14.80
N LEU A 81 0.94 -5.73 -13.78
CA LEU A 81 -0.21 -6.64 -13.84
C LEU A 81 -1.52 -5.90 -14.14
N LEU A 82 -1.66 -4.68 -13.65
CA LEU A 82 -2.79 -3.79 -13.91
C LEU A 82 -2.71 -3.05 -15.26
N GLY A 83 -1.79 -3.44 -16.13
CA GLY A 83 -1.63 -2.87 -17.48
C GLY A 83 -0.76 -1.61 -17.56
N GLY A 84 -0.11 -1.23 -16.46
CA GLY A 84 0.79 -0.08 -16.42
C GLY A 84 2.20 -0.36 -16.97
N GLY A 85 3.04 0.68 -17.00
CA GLY A 85 4.45 0.59 -17.43
C GLY A 85 4.64 0.40 -18.92
N VAL A 86 3.67 0.79 -19.73
CA VAL A 86 3.76 0.85 -21.19
C VAL A 86 4.25 2.23 -21.63
N PHE A 87 4.80 2.30 -22.85
CA PHE A 87 5.25 3.58 -23.41
C PHE A 87 4.04 4.43 -23.79
N GLY A 88 3.85 5.56 -23.09
CA GLY A 88 2.66 6.40 -23.18
C GLY A 88 2.68 7.44 -24.32
N ASP A 89 3.86 7.74 -24.90
CA ASP A 89 4.00 8.72 -26.00
C ASP A 89 3.65 8.10 -27.36
N THR A 90 2.52 7.41 -27.39
CA THR A 90 1.94 6.79 -28.58
C THR A 90 0.51 7.30 -28.79
N PRO A 91 -0.12 7.08 -29.95
CA PRO A 91 -1.53 7.41 -30.15
C PRO A 91 -2.50 6.75 -29.16
N ALA A 92 -2.11 5.61 -28.56
CA ALA A 92 -2.87 4.97 -27.48
C ALA A 92 -2.80 5.74 -26.15
N GLY A 93 -1.74 6.55 -25.97
CA GLY A 93 -1.53 7.39 -24.78
C GLY A 93 -1.27 6.58 -23.51
N LEU A 94 -1.47 7.23 -22.36
CA LEU A 94 -1.22 6.63 -21.03
C LEU A 94 -2.24 5.53 -20.70
N PRO A 95 -1.83 4.46 -19.98
CA PRO A 95 -2.75 3.45 -19.48
C PRO A 95 -3.65 3.99 -18.36
N ASN A 96 -4.72 3.26 -18.04
CA ASN A 96 -5.62 3.62 -16.94
C ASN A 96 -4.99 3.41 -15.55
N SER A 97 -3.93 2.61 -15.45
CA SER A 97 -3.24 2.36 -14.18
C SER A 97 -2.05 3.29 -14.01
N GLN A 98 -1.88 3.82 -12.81
CA GLN A 98 -0.84 4.78 -12.46
C GLN A 98 -0.08 4.31 -11.21
N LEU A 99 1.18 4.72 -11.09
CA LEU A 99 2.04 4.41 -9.94
C LEU A 99 2.78 5.67 -9.48
N ALA A 100 2.74 5.92 -8.17
CA ALA A 100 3.57 6.91 -7.51
C ALA A 100 4.37 6.25 -6.38
N ILE A 101 5.67 6.54 -6.34
CA ILE A 101 6.56 6.17 -5.22
C ILE A 101 7.07 7.48 -4.63
N LEU A 102 6.63 7.81 -3.42
CA LEU A 102 6.90 9.11 -2.80
C LEU A 102 8.22 9.08 -2.05
N PRO A 103 9.13 10.02 -2.34
CA PRO A 103 10.43 10.07 -1.71
C PRO A 103 10.35 10.43 -0.22
N GLY A 104 11.24 9.82 0.59
CA GLY A 104 11.36 10.11 2.01
C GLY A 104 10.09 9.80 2.80
N SER A 105 9.35 8.78 2.41
CA SER A 105 8.09 8.38 3.05
C SER A 105 8.09 6.89 3.38
N SER A 106 7.57 6.56 4.55
CA SER A 106 7.28 5.19 4.98
C SER A 106 5.78 4.90 4.84
N HIS A 107 5.37 3.69 5.17
CA HIS A 107 3.96 3.31 5.23
C HIS A 107 3.11 4.22 6.14
N VAL A 108 3.67 4.66 7.24
CA VAL A 108 2.99 5.52 8.23
C VAL A 108 3.09 7.00 7.84
N THR A 109 4.29 7.45 7.49
CA THR A 109 4.53 8.89 7.21
C THR A 109 4.06 9.33 5.83
N LEU A 110 3.56 8.41 5.01
CA LEU A 110 2.98 8.73 3.71
C LEU A 110 1.84 9.76 3.84
N VAL A 111 1.02 9.66 4.88
CA VAL A 111 -0.10 10.57 5.14
C VAL A 111 0.32 12.00 5.44
N ASP A 112 1.57 12.20 5.89
CA ASP A 112 2.13 13.53 6.13
C ASP A 112 2.38 14.32 4.83
N ARG A 113 2.28 13.62 3.67
CA ARG A 113 2.35 14.21 2.33
C ARG A 113 0.97 14.52 1.75
N ALA A 114 0.05 14.96 2.60
CA ALA A 114 -1.35 15.17 2.22
C ALA A 114 -1.51 16.10 1.00
N ASP A 115 -0.69 17.13 0.87
CA ASP A 115 -0.67 18.05 -0.26
C ASP A 115 -0.36 17.34 -1.59
N TRP A 116 0.62 16.43 -1.60
CA TRP A 116 0.95 15.63 -2.79
C TRP A 116 -0.11 14.57 -3.06
N LEU A 117 -0.57 13.89 -2.01
CA LEU A 117 -1.59 12.84 -2.12
C LEU A 117 -2.88 13.39 -2.71
N VAL A 118 -3.40 14.49 -2.16
CA VAL A 118 -4.64 15.11 -2.63
C VAL A 118 -4.50 15.51 -4.10
N SER A 119 -3.42 16.20 -4.46
CA SER A 119 -3.21 16.63 -5.85
C SER A 119 -3.17 15.45 -6.84
N MET A 120 -2.50 14.34 -6.49
CA MET A 120 -2.44 13.15 -7.36
C MET A 120 -3.77 12.42 -7.43
N ILE A 121 -4.46 12.28 -6.30
CA ILE A 121 -5.75 11.58 -6.22
C ILE A 121 -6.82 12.36 -6.99
N ASP A 122 -6.91 13.67 -6.82
CA ASP A 122 -7.87 14.51 -7.54
C ASP A 122 -7.63 14.42 -9.05
N ALA A 123 -6.38 14.57 -9.49
CA ALA A 123 -6.04 14.43 -10.91
C ALA A 123 -6.39 13.05 -11.47
N PHE A 124 -6.23 11.99 -10.67
CA PHE A 124 -6.59 10.63 -11.07
C PHE A 124 -8.11 10.45 -11.16
N LEU A 125 -8.86 10.95 -10.19
CA LEU A 125 -10.33 10.83 -10.14
C LEU A 125 -11.02 11.65 -11.22
N GLU A 126 -10.45 12.78 -11.61
CA GLU A 126 -10.97 13.67 -12.67
C GLU A 126 -10.56 13.20 -14.07
N ALA A 127 -9.59 12.29 -14.19
CA ALA A 127 -9.13 11.81 -15.48
C ALA A 127 -10.23 11.04 -16.23
N PRO A 128 -10.41 11.27 -17.54
CA PRO A 128 -11.37 10.53 -18.33
C PRO A 128 -11.03 9.05 -18.38
N ILE A 129 -11.98 8.19 -18.09
CA ILE A 129 -11.81 6.73 -18.21
C ILE A 129 -11.73 6.40 -19.70
N LYS A 130 -10.64 5.77 -20.12
CA LYS A 130 -10.52 5.25 -21.48
C LYS A 130 -11.35 3.96 -21.58
N SER A 131 -12.30 3.95 -22.48
CA SER A 131 -12.99 2.71 -22.89
C SER A 131 -12.01 1.81 -23.65
N GLU A 132 -11.99 0.55 -23.30
CA GLU A 132 -11.29 -0.49 -24.08
C GLU A 132 -11.84 -0.59 -25.51
#